data_ba8e6c9f2b6782201122eed1d69e500e
#
_entry.id   ba8e6c9f2b6782201122eed1d69e500e
#
_cell.length_a   1.000
_cell.length_b   1.000
_cell.length_c   1.000
_cell.angle_alpha   90.00
_cell.angle_beta   90.00
_cell.angle_gamma   90.00
#
_symmetry.space_group_name_H-M   'P 1'
#
loop_
_entity.id
_entity.type
_entity.pdbx_description
1 polymer ?
#
loop_
_entity_poly.entity_id
_entity_poly.type
_entity_poly.pdbx_seq_one_letter_code
_entity_poly.pdbx_strand_id
1 'polypeptide(L)'
;MKLSSHITLALIGLSFPLLFGCASFERGVPQNVIILSFPTEASVYVNGDAVGITPMEMSLPRKLVHEIRLEKHGFNAAVKYFAPVPNDDAHNFIRFGLKEDFGYYVDLEPGTMKAELKSELVPTSTGADPFERMAQQALEADRRLEAGEITPLVHKYIIEQIIEFFESES
;
A
#
# COMPACT_ATOMS: atom_id res chain seq x y z
N MET A 1 -42.39 -5.99 -45.04
CA MET A 1 -41.12 -5.29 -44.79
C MET A 1 -40.92 -4.99 -43.29
N LYS A 2 -40.89 -6.02 -42.40
CA LYS A 2 -40.71 -5.88 -40.92
C LYS A 2 -39.60 -6.77 -40.37
N LEU A 3 -38.81 -7.46 -41.22
CA LEU A 3 -37.77 -8.41 -40.80
C LEU A 3 -36.41 -7.73 -40.52
N SER A 4 -36.20 -6.52 -41.03
CA SER A 4 -34.93 -5.79 -40.95
C SER A 4 -34.65 -5.19 -39.57
N SER A 5 -35.70 -4.80 -38.80
CA SER A 5 -35.57 -4.12 -37.53
C SER A 5 -35.12 -5.04 -36.37
N HIS A 6 -35.50 -6.30 -36.39
CA HIS A 6 -35.13 -7.26 -35.35
C HIS A 6 -33.70 -7.80 -35.48
N ILE A 7 -33.19 -7.87 -36.73
CA ILE A 7 -31.81 -8.30 -37.01
C ILE A 7 -30.83 -7.22 -36.57
N THR A 8 -31.16 -5.94 -36.77
CA THR A 8 -30.30 -4.81 -36.33
C THR A 8 -30.21 -4.73 -34.80
N LEU A 9 -31.35 -4.98 -34.09
CA LEU A 9 -31.38 -4.99 -32.63
C LEU A 9 -30.59 -6.18 -32.03
N ALA A 10 -30.63 -7.34 -32.68
CA ALA A 10 -29.87 -8.53 -32.25
C ALA A 10 -28.37 -8.37 -32.45
N LEU A 11 -27.90 -7.66 -33.49
CA LEU A 11 -26.51 -7.36 -33.75
C LEU A 11 -25.93 -6.33 -32.76
N ILE A 12 -26.73 -5.36 -32.29
CA ILE A 12 -26.30 -4.37 -31.28
C ILE A 12 -26.21 -5.05 -29.89
N GLY A 13 -27.09 -5.98 -29.55
CA GLY A 13 -27.09 -6.73 -28.31
C GLY A 13 -25.89 -7.68 -28.17
N LEU A 14 -25.35 -8.18 -29.29
CA LEU A 14 -24.21 -9.13 -29.28
C LEU A 14 -22.85 -8.43 -29.21
N SER A 15 -22.76 -7.14 -29.54
CA SER A 15 -21.49 -6.37 -29.52
C SER A 15 -21.15 -5.77 -28.13
N PHE A 16 -22.11 -5.71 -27.19
CA PHE A 16 -21.94 -5.09 -25.90
C PHE A 16 -21.02 -5.87 -24.92
N PRO A 17 -21.02 -7.23 -24.88
CA PRO A 17 -20.14 -7.95 -23.96
C PRO A 17 -18.65 -8.00 -24.36
N LEU A 18 -18.31 -7.63 -25.61
CA LEU A 18 -16.93 -7.68 -26.09
C LEU A 18 -16.03 -6.51 -25.60
N LEU A 19 -16.62 -5.44 -25.06
CA LEU A 19 -15.88 -4.26 -24.63
C LEU A 19 -15.31 -4.36 -23.21
N PHE A 20 -15.78 -5.30 -22.38
CA PHE A 20 -15.29 -5.46 -20.99
C PHE A 20 -14.10 -6.41 -20.85
N GLY A 21 -13.72 -7.14 -21.88
CA GLY A 21 -12.66 -8.15 -21.83
C GLY A 21 -11.23 -7.61 -21.91
N CYS A 22 -11.02 -6.43 -22.52
CA CYS A 22 -9.66 -5.95 -22.82
C CYS A 22 -8.88 -5.44 -21.60
N ALA A 23 -9.54 -4.89 -20.59
CA ALA A 23 -8.87 -4.32 -19.41
C ALA A 23 -8.20 -5.38 -18.51
N SER A 24 -8.77 -6.59 -18.44
CA SER A 24 -8.20 -7.69 -17.65
C SER A 24 -6.98 -8.31 -18.32
N PHE A 25 -6.85 -8.19 -19.63
CA PHE A 25 -5.73 -8.72 -20.40
C PHE A 25 -4.44 -7.94 -20.16
N GLU A 26 -4.53 -6.62 -20.07
CA GLU A 26 -3.36 -5.75 -19.83
C GLU A 26 -2.97 -5.70 -18.35
N ARG A 27 -3.94 -5.72 -17.45
CA ARG A 27 -3.75 -5.51 -16.02
C ARG A 27 -3.57 -6.81 -15.21
N GLY A 28 -3.93 -7.94 -15.81
CA GLY A 28 -3.97 -9.25 -15.15
C GLY A 28 -5.18 -9.41 -14.22
N VAL A 29 -5.41 -10.65 -13.78
CA VAL A 29 -6.43 -10.96 -12.77
C VAL A 29 -6.07 -10.29 -11.45
N PRO A 30 -7.06 -9.84 -10.66
CA PRO A 30 -6.78 -9.21 -9.38
C PRO A 30 -6.31 -10.22 -8.32
N GLN A 31 -5.51 -9.74 -7.38
CA GLN A 31 -5.08 -10.44 -6.18
C GLN A 31 -5.46 -9.64 -4.94
N ASN A 32 -5.95 -10.31 -3.90
CA ASN A 32 -6.16 -9.69 -2.61
C ASN A 32 -4.82 -9.51 -1.91
N VAL A 33 -4.58 -8.29 -1.44
CA VAL A 33 -3.40 -7.88 -0.67
C VAL A 33 -3.84 -7.24 0.63
N ILE A 34 -3.00 -7.37 1.66
CA ILE A 34 -3.26 -6.80 2.98
C ILE A 34 -2.25 -5.68 3.24
N ILE A 35 -2.76 -4.55 3.75
CA ILE A 35 -1.95 -3.38 4.09
C ILE A 35 -2.09 -3.11 5.59
N LEU A 36 -0.96 -3.22 6.29
CA LEU A 36 -0.85 -3.00 7.72
C LEU A 36 0.13 -1.86 7.99
N SER A 37 -0.13 -1.07 9.03
CA SER A 37 0.84 -0.10 9.52
C SER A 37 0.94 -0.14 11.04
N PHE A 38 2.07 0.32 11.53
CA PHE A 38 2.19 0.73 12.92
C PHE A 38 2.76 2.17 12.97
N PRO A 39 2.07 3.10 13.65
CA PRO A 39 0.75 2.94 14.26
C PRO A 39 -0.36 2.63 13.24
N THR A 40 -1.46 2.03 13.71
CA THR A 40 -2.66 1.75 12.90
C THR A 40 -3.40 3.04 12.53
N GLU A 41 -4.45 2.91 11.70
CA GLU A 41 -5.27 4.04 11.23
C GLU A 41 -4.48 5.07 10.41
N ALA A 42 -3.47 4.63 9.66
CA ALA A 42 -2.83 5.45 8.65
C ALA A 42 -3.69 5.52 7.39
N SER A 43 -3.83 6.70 6.81
CA SER A 43 -4.48 6.90 5.50
C SER A 43 -3.68 6.20 4.41
N VAL A 44 -4.36 5.43 3.56
CA VAL A 44 -3.77 4.64 2.47
C VAL A 44 -4.12 5.28 1.15
N TYR A 45 -3.09 5.52 0.34
CA TYR A 45 -3.20 5.97 -1.04
C TYR A 45 -2.58 4.92 -1.95
N VAL A 46 -3.27 4.57 -3.02
CA VAL A 46 -2.79 3.66 -4.06
C VAL A 46 -2.66 4.43 -5.36
N ASN A 47 -1.45 4.50 -5.91
CA ASN A 47 -1.14 5.27 -7.12
C ASN A 47 -1.62 6.73 -7.06
N GLY A 48 -1.66 7.32 -5.86
CA GLY A 48 -2.12 8.69 -5.60
C GLY A 48 -3.59 8.82 -5.18
N ASP A 49 -4.41 7.79 -5.37
CA ASP A 49 -5.83 7.81 -4.98
C ASP A 49 -6.03 7.35 -3.53
N ALA A 50 -6.79 8.10 -2.74
CA ALA A 50 -7.15 7.72 -1.37
C ALA A 50 -8.13 6.54 -1.39
N VAL A 51 -7.78 5.43 -0.72
CA VAL A 51 -8.56 4.18 -0.76
C VAL A 51 -9.09 3.73 0.61
N GLY A 52 -8.53 4.21 1.71
CA GLY A 52 -8.98 3.84 3.06
C GLY A 52 -7.95 4.11 4.14
N ILE A 53 -8.05 3.35 5.22
CA ILE A 53 -7.15 3.41 6.38
C ILE A 53 -6.67 2.01 6.78
N THR A 54 -5.48 1.92 7.38
CA THR A 54 -4.93 0.64 7.88
C THR A 54 -5.57 0.22 9.22
N PRO A 55 -5.73 -1.08 9.48
CA PRO A 55 -5.49 -2.21 8.58
C PRO A 55 -6.57 -2.34 7.52
N MET A 56 -6.20 -2.71 6.29
CA MET A 56 -7.18 -2.96 5.23
C MET A 56 -6.76 -4.07 4.29
N GLU A 57 -7.73 -4.66 3.61
CA GLU A 57 -7.57 -5.59 2.51
C GLU A 57 -8.17 -4.98 1.25
N MET A 58 -7.51 -5.17 0.12
CA MET A 58 -8.01 -4.71 -1.17
C MET A 58 -7.54 -5.61 -2.29
N SER A 59 -8.21 -5.50 -3.44
CA SER A 59 -7.90 -6.28 -4.64
C SER A 59 -7.16 -5.41 -5.66
N LEU A 60 -5.97 -5.84 -6.08
CA LEU A 60 -5.10 -5.13 -7.03
C LEU A 60 -4.77 -5.99 -8.24
N PRO A 61 -4.71 -5.42 -9.45
CA PRO A 61 -4.26 -6.12 -10.66
C PRO A 61 -2.84 -6.66 -10.54
N ARG A 62 -2.63 -7.95 -10.86
CA ARG A 62 -1.33 -8.64 -10.64
C ARG A 62 -0.18 -8.19 -11.53
N LYS A 63 -0.46 -7.71 -12.73
CA LYS A 63 0.58 -7.39 -13.73
C LYS A 63 1.15 -5.97 -13.58
N LEU A 64 0.63 -5.17 -12.64
CA LEU A 64 1.03 -3.78 -12.45
C LEU A 64 1.79 -3.60 -11.14
N VAL A 65 2.74 -2.68 -11.15
CA VAL A 65 3.34 -2.16 -9.92
C VAL A 65 2.38 -1.14 -9.31
N HIS A 66 2.14 -1.25 -8.01
CA HIS A 66 1.29 -0.33 -7.27
C HIS A 66 2.10 0.40 -6.21
N GLU A 67 2.09 1.72 -6.28
CA GLU A 67 2.64 2.56 -5.23
C GLU A 67 1.61 2.68 -4.09
N ILE A 68 2.06 2.40 -2.88
CA ILE A 68 1.29 2.52 -1.65
C ILE A 68 1.93 3.59 -0.79
N ARG A 69 1.23 4.71 -0.61
CA ARG A 69 1.64 5.79 0.28
C ARG A 69 0.77 5.77 1.53
N LEU A 70 1.42 5.76 2.67
CA LEU A 70 0.80 5.73 3.99
C LEU A 70 1.08 7.04 4.71
N GLU A 71 0.03 7.68 5.23
CA GLU A 71 0.11 8.94 5.95
C GLU A 71 -0.63 8.85 7.28
N LYS A 72 0.01 9.35 8.33
CA LYS A 72 -0.60 9.52 9.65
C LYS A 72 -0.10 10.77 10.31
N HIS A 73 -1.00 11.50 10.95
CA HIS A 73 -0.63 12.73 11.67
C HIS A 73 0.46 12.48 12.71
N GLY A 74 1.51 13.30 12.73
CA GLY A 74 2.67 13.17 13.61
C GLY A 74 3.71 12.14 13.15
N PHE A 75 3.54 11.57 11.93
CA PHE A 75 4.46 10.60 11.34
C PHE A 75 4.82 10.98 9.91
N ASN A 76 6.05 10.71 9.52
CA ASN A 76 6.50 10.87 8.15
C ASN A 76 5.77 9.89 7.22
N ALA A 77 5.39 10.36 6.05
CA ALA A 77 4.77 9.52 5.04
C ALA A 77 5.72 8.39 4.62
N ALA A 78 5.19 7.18 4.53
CA ALA A 78 5.92 6.01 4.03
C ALA A 78 5.41 5.61 2.65
N VAL A 79 6.34 5.35 1.73
CA VAL A 79 6.02 4.84 0.39
C VAL A 79 6.60 3.44 0.25
N LYS A 80 5.75 2.51 -0.17
CA LYS A 80 6.07 1.11 -0.44
C LYS A 80 5.41 0.68 -1.74
N TYR A 81 5.81 -0.47 -2.26
CA TYR A 81 5.30 -0.97 -3.54
C TYR A 81 4.83 -2.41 -3.42
N PHE A 82 3.74 -2.73 -4.09
CA PHE A 82 3.43 -4.08 -4.52
C PHE A 82 3.96 -4.25 -5.94
N ALA A 83 4.74 -5.28 -6.17
CA ALA A 83 5.33 -5.55 -7.48
C ALA A 83 5.01 -6.98 -7.94
N PRO A 84 4.76 -7.19 -9.26
CA PRO A 84 4.56 -8.52 -9.81
C PRO A 84 5.87 -9.31 -9.77
N VAL A 85 5.82 -10.49 -9.16
CA VAL A 85 6.94 -11.44 -9.07
C VAL A 85 6.48 -12.78 -9.64
N PRO A 86 7.30 -13.48 -10.45
CA PRO A 86 6.97 -14.82 -10.93
C PRO A 86 6.67 -15.75 -9.75
N ASN A 87 5.51 -16.42 -9.78
CA ASN A 87 5.13 -17.41 -8.78
C ASN A 87 5.68 -18.82 -9.10
N ASP A 88 5.43 -19.80 -8.23
CA ASP A 88 5.93 -21.16 -8.39
C ASP A 88 5.46 -21.84 -9.69
N ASP A 89 4.25 -21.52 -10.15
CA ASP A 89 3.73 -22.05 -11.42
C ASP A 89 4.52 -21.52 -12.63
N ALA A 90 5.14 -20.34 -12.51
CA ALA A 90 5.95 -19.74 -13.55
C ALA A 90 7.24 -20.53 -13.84
N HIS A 91 7.74 -21.31 -12.89
CA HIS A 91 8.97 -22.09 -13.03
C HIS A 91 8.75 -23.47 -13.65
N ASN A 92 7.52 -24.00 -13.58
CA ASN A 92 7.24 -25.38 -13.92
C ASN A 92 6.61 -25.60 -15.30
N PHE A 93 6.20 -24.52 -16.01
CA PHE A 93 5.47 -24.62 -17.26
C PHE A 93 6.00 -23.71 -18.35
N ILE A 94 5.79 -24.10 -19.59
CA ILE A 94 5.98 -23.23 -20.75
C ILE A 94 4.95 -22.10 -20.67
N ARG A 95 5.42 -20.88 -20.56
CA ARG A 95 4.57 -19.69 -20.41
C ARG A 95 4.05 -19.24 -21.74
N PHE A 96 2.83 -19.61 -22.08
CA PHE A 96 2.12 -19.07 -23.24
C PHE A 96 0.60 -19.20 -23.09
N GLY A 97 -0.13 -18.37 -23.85
CA GLY A 97 -1.57 -18.42 -23.92
C GLY A 97 -2.30 -17.67 -22.80
N LEU A 98 -3.60 -17.93 -22.68
CA LEU A 98 -4.51 -17.15 -21.84
C LEU A 98 -4.07 -17.03 -20.37
N LYS A 99 -3.42 -18.04 -19.79
CA LYS A 99 -2.95 -17.96 -18.39
C LYS A 99 -1.86 -16.91 -18.21
N GLU A 100 -0.92 -16.82 -19.14
CA GLU A 100 0.10 -15.77 -19.14
C GLU A 100 -0.51 -14.39 -19.38
N ASP A 101 -1.40 -14.31 -20.36
CA ASP A 101 -2.08 -13.09 -20.73
C ASP A 101 -2.88 -12.51 -19.55
N PHE A 102 -3.54 -13.35 -18.77
CA PHE A 102 -4.25 -12.95 -17.55
C PHE A 102 -3.39 -12.83 -16.29
N GLY A 103 -2.08 -13.07 -16.37
CA GLY A 103 -1.15 -12.88 -15.27
C GLY A 103 -1.24 -13.94 -14.17
N TYR A 104 -1.64 -15.19 -14.49
CA TYR A 104 -1.68 -16.28 -13.52
C TYR A 104 -0.31 -16.76 -13.06
N TYR A 105 0.76 -16.40 -13.77
CA TYR A 105 2.14 -16.76 -13.46
C TYR A 105 2.91 -15.71 -12.65
N VAL A 106 2.21 -14.67 -12.18
CA VAL A 106 2.78 -13.64 -11.32
C VAL A 106 1.88 -13.41 -10.12
N ASP A 107 2.49 -13.12 -8.98
CA ASP A 107 1.82 -12.67 -7.77
C ASP A 107 2.37 -11.32 -7.36
N LEU A 108 1.55 -10.53 -6.69
CA LEU A 108 1.99 -9.28 -6.08
C LEU A 108 2.71 -9.57 -4.77
N GLU A 109 3.94 -9.10 -4.68
CA GLU A 109 4.71 -9.17 -3.44
C GLU A 109 5.00 -7.77 -2.87
N PRO A 110 5.02 -7.71 -1.52
CA PRO A 110 4.66 -8.74 -0.54
C PRO A 110 3.12 -8.93 -0.49
N GLY A 111 2.59 -10.15 -0.41
CA GLY A 111 1.14 -10.39 -0.30
C GLY A 111 0.50 -9.70 0.91
N THR A 112 1.28 -9.50 1.98
CA THR A 112 0.96 -8.66 3.14
C THR A 112 2.05 -7.63 3.33
N MET A 113 1.69 -6.37 3.15
CA MET A 113 2.57 -5.22 3.40
C MET A 113 2.48 -4.80 4.86
N LYS A 114 3.64 -4.69 5.52
CA LYS A 114 3.77 -4.11 6.86
C LYS A 114 4.61 -2.84 6.77
N ALA A 115 4.11 -1.74 7.29
CA ALA A 115 4.80 -0.46 7.32
C ALA A 115 4.91 0.05 8.75
N GLU A 116 6.12 0.29 9.20
CA GLU A 116 6.44 1.01 10.43
C GLU A 116 6.66 2.46 10.08
N LEU A 117 5.80 3.35 10.61
CA LEU A 117 5.87 4.77 10.31
C LEU A 117 6.87 5.43 11.26
N LYS A 118 7.76 6.23 10.70
CA LYS A 118 8.74 6.98 11.47
C LYS A 118 8.10 8.25 12.03
N SER A 119 8.22 8.48 13.34
CA SER A 119 7.70 9.69 13.97
C SER A 119 8.41 10.95 13.44
N GLU A 120 7.68 12.03 13.27
CA GLU A 120 8.24 13.36 12.97
C GLU A 120 9.12 13.90 14.11
N LEU A 121 8.95 13.37 15.33
CA LEU A 121 9.79 13.71 16.48
C LEU A 121 11.21 13.11 16.40
N VAL A 122 11.42 12.09 15.55
CA VAL A 122 12.76 11.54 15.32
C VAL A 122 13.51 12.51 14.41
N PRO A 123 14.64 13.10 14.88
CA PRO A 123 15.36 14.09 14.09
C PRO A 123 16.09 13.44 12.90
N THR A 124 16.49 14.28 11.96
CA THR A 124 17.33 13.87 10.84
C THR A 124 18.81 14.07 11.10
N SER A 125 19.18 14.72 12.23
CA SER A 125 20.55 14.93 12.67
C SER A 125 20.61 15.18 14.17
N THR A 126 21.66 14.75 14.85
CA THR A 126 21.86 14.91 16.30
C THR A 126 22.06 16.37 16.74
N GLY A 127 22.63 17.21 15.86
CA GLY A 127 22.91 18.62 16.15
C GLY A 127 24.08 18.82 17.13
N ALA A 128 24.20 20.04 17.66
CA ALA A 128 25.33 20.45 18.54
C ALA A 128 25.18 19.94 19.98
N ASP A 129 23.94 19.73 20.46
CA ASP A 129 23.66 19.18 21.78
C ASP A 129 22.64 18.01 21.65
N PRO A 130 23.15 16.76 21.50
CA PRO A 130 22.31 15.59 21.32
C PRO A 130 21.40 15.31 22.51
N PHE A 131 21.91 15.48 23.73
CA PHE A 131 21.15 15.18 24.95
C PHE A 131 19.98 16.14 25.18
N GLU A 132 20.21 17.44 24.97
CA GLU A 132 19.15 18.43 25.08
C GLU A 132 18.05 18.17 24.03
N ARG A 133 18.45 17.87 22.80
CA ARG A 133 17.49 17.56 21.72
C ARG A 133 16.69 16.29 22.00
N MET A 134 17.34 15.22 22.45
CA MET A 134 16.68 13.99 22.86
C MET A 134 15.64 14.28 23.96
N ALA A 135 16.02 15.04 24.99
CA ALA A 135 15.14 15.40 26.10
C ALA A 135 13.93 16.23 25.60
N GLN A 136 14.13 17.20 24.73
CA GLN A 136 13.06 18.03 24.18
C GLN A 136 12.05 17.19 23.39
N GLN A 137 12.50 16.21 22.60
CA GLN A 137 11.62 15.35 21.82
C GLN A 137 10.87 14.34 22.68
N ALA A 138 11.51 13.80 23.70
CA ALA A 138 10.83 12.96 24.70
C ALA A 138 9.73 13.73 25.45
N LEU A 139 10.03 14.98 25.89
CA LEU A 139 9.03 15.85 26.52
C LEU A 139 7.85 16.18 25.57
N GLU A 140 8.10 16.37 24.29
CA GLU A 140 7.03 16.61 23.32
C GLU A 140 6.17 15.34 23.14
N ALA A 141 6.78 14.15 23.15
CA ALA A 141 6.03 12.89 23.12
C ALA A 141 5.16 12.72 24.39
N ASP A 142 5.70 13.05 25.56
CA ASP A 142 4.94 13.04 26.84
C ASP A 142 3.77 14.01 26.78
N ARG A 143 3.96 15.24 26.28
CA ARG A 143 2.90 16.23 26.11
C ARG A 143 1.77 15.71 25.21
N ARG A 144 2.09 15.06 24.10
CA ARG A 144 1.08 14.48 23.19
C ARG A 144 0.31 13.34 23.84
N LEU A 145 0.98 12.55 24.70
CA LEU A 145 0.31 11.51 25.49
C LEU A 145 -0.66 12.11 26.51
N GLU A 146 -0.22 13.13 27.26
CA GLU A 146 -1.06 13.84 28.25
C GLU A 146 -2.25 14.53 27.60
N ALA A 147 -2.07 15.09 26.40
CA ALA A 147 -3.14 15.69 25.59
C ALA A 147 -4.12 14.62 25.01
N GLY A 148 -3.80 13.34 25.09
CA GLY A 148 -4.60 12.26 24.50
C GLY A 148 -4.50 12.18 22.97
N GLU A 149 -3.52 12.84 22.38
CA GLU A 149 -3.28 12.82 20.92
C GLU A 149 -2.71 11.47 20.45
N ILE A 150 -1.97 10.79 21.33
CA ILE A 150 -1.38 9.48 21.07
C ILE A 150 -1.71 8.52 22.23
N THR A 151 -1.72 7.22 21.92
CA THR A 151 -1.91 6.17 22.93
C THR A 151 -0.60 5.85 23.65
N PRO A 152 -0.64 5.24 24.86
CA PRO A 152 0.58 4.80 25.55
C PRO A 152 1.47 3.87 24.73
N LEU A 153 0.88 3.03 23.86
CA LEU A 153 1.62 2.15 22.97
C LEU A 153 2.36 2.92 21.89
N VAL A 154 1.71 3.93 21.30
CA VAL A 154 2.31 4.81 20.29
C VAL A 154 3.39 5.69 20.93
N HIS A 155 3.16 6.21 22.13
CA HIS A 155 4.16 6.95 22.89
C HIS A 155 5.44 6.13 23.11
N LYS A 156 5.30 4.90 23.64
CA LYS A 156 6.43 3.98 23.82
C LYS A 156 7.21 3.79 22.51
N TYR A 157 6.52 3.56 21.42
CA TYR A 157 7.12 3.38 20.09
C TYR A 157 7.91 4.62 19.63
N ILE A 158 7.38 5.83 19.86
CA ILE A 158 8.08 7.08 19.53
C ILE A 158 9.34 7.23 20.36
N ILE A 159 9.27 6.96 21.68
CA ILE A 159 10.43 7.02 22.58
C ILE A 159 11.51 6.02 22.14
N GLU A 160 11.13 4.79 21.78
CA GLU A 160 12.07 3.78 21.28
C GLU A 160 12.76 4.26 19.99
N GLN A 161 12.05 4.86 19.05
CA GLN A 161 12.63 5.43 17.84
C GLN A 161 13.60 6.60 18.11
N ILE A 162 13.26 7.46 19.08
CA ILE A 162 14.14 8.57 19.48
C ILE A 162 15.45 8.01 20.08
N ILE A 163 15.35 7.06 21.01
CA ILE A 163 16.51 6.43 21.62
C ILE A 163 17.40 5.74 20.57
N GLU A 164 16.81 4.90 19.72
CA GLU A 164 17.52 4.19 18.66
C GLU A 164 18.29 5.16 17.73
N PHE A 165 17.66 6.29 17.38
CA PHE A 165 18.31 7.29 16.56
C PHE A 165 19.56 7.85 17.23
N PHE A 166 19.49 8.25 18.51
CA PHE A 166 20.64 8.85 19.20
C PHE A 166 21.72 7.82 19.58
N GLU A 167 21.37 6.55 19.79
CA GLU A 167 22.33 5.46 19.99
C GLU A 167 23.09 5.12 18.71
N SER A 168 22.42 5.18 17.55
CA SER A 168 23.05 4.86 16.26
C SER A 168 24.04 5.91 15.77
N GLU A 169 23.94 7.14 16.28
CA GLU A 169 24.78 8.28 15.90
C GLU A 169 25.91 8.57 16.91
N SER A 170 25.99 7.80 18.03
CA SER A 170 27.01 7.94 19.06
C SER A 170 28.22 7.06 18.78
#